data_188f76def9484db1aa66096cc876d7f9
#
_entry.id   188f76def9484db1aa66096cc876d7f9
#
_cell.length_a   1.000
_cell.length_b   1.000
_cell.length_c   1.000
_cell.angle_alpha   90.00
_cell.angle_beta   90.00
_cell.angle_gamma   90.00
#
_symmetry.space_group_name_H-M   'P 1'
#
loop_
_entity.id
_entity.type
_entity.pdbx_description
1 polymer ?
#
loop_
_entity_poly.entity_id
_entity_poly.type
_entity_poly.pdbx_seq_one_letter_code
_entity_poly.pdbx_strand_id
1 'polypeptide(L)'
;LAVAVIVFGMMFFIKAQEVGQQIDEKKSDYYNARAVLTKFQVKDASEEGDGSDLYKNLTKQNSSIALQIAGLTMENYPMYYEASMRTAELRKEAFDLEDYDKVADLLPTKLENTLNYLYFKQLVDSEKQGISDLSQYIPFLLYFFSIAGFGWYIFISFYTSAILLDDFEHTSLVKGYPVRFDQYIISKCMLAFGYVLAFIALIFICALPRLNSGIGDMTEPVRVFLGEPAIISSISYIGRAVLYMIVISVFVMLLSIILNVLVKNMYLTLFIHFILFFLPIVFPRLISIFPYNPFNFMSFNDILSGLPV
;
A
#
# COMPACT_ATOMS: atom_id res chain seq x y z
N LEU A 1 11.03 19.11 10.46
CA LEU A 1 10.51 18.84 11.81
C LEU A 1 9.24 17.98 11.75
N ALA A 2 8.20 18.33 10.96
CA ALA A 2 6.95 17.57 10.86
C ALA A 2 7.17 16.09 10.49
N VAL A 3 8.00 15.79 9.49
CA VAL A 3 8.34 14.41 9.10
C VAL A 3 9.01 13.67 10.27
N ALA A 4 9.95 14.30 10.96
CA ALA A 4 10.58 13.69 12.14
C ALA A 4 9.54 13.35 13.21
N VAL A 5 8.62 14.28 13.52
CA VAL A 5 7.55 14.06 14.50
C VAL A 5 6.64 12.91 14.08
N ILE A 6 6.26 12.81 12.79
CA ILE A 6 5.42 11.72 12.27
C ILE A 6 6.16 10.39 12.39
N VAL A 7 7.41 10.31 11.92
CA VAL A 7 8.19 9.07 11.98
C VAL A 7 8.44 8.63 13.42
N PHE A 8 8.86 9.54 14.30
CA PHE A 8 9.03 9.23 15.73
C PHE A 8 7.70 8.87 16.40
N GLY A 9 6.61 9.59 16.09
CA GLY A 9 5.27 9.23 16.57
C GLY A 9 4.90 7.80 16.17
N MET A 10 5.09 7.43 14.91
CA MET A 10 4.85 6.07 14.45
C MET A 10 5.74 5.05 15.16
N MET A 11 7.00 5.37 15.47
CA MET A 11 7.89 4.47 16.22
C MET A 11 7.35 4.11 17.61
N PHE A 12 6.63 5.03 18.26
CA PHE A 12 6.01 4.77 19.57
C PHE A 12 4.69 4.03 19.47
N PHE A 13 3.90 4.29 18.42
CA PHE A 13 2.56 3.71 18.25
C PHE A 13 2.55 2.40 17.47
N ILE A 14 3.58 2.12 16.67
CA ILE A 14 3.73 0.82 16.03
C ILE A 14 4.13 -0.19 17.11
N LYS A 15 3.15 -0.84 17.68
CA LYS A 15 3.38 -2.16 18.25
C LYS A 15 3.78 -3.08 17.12
N ALA A 16 4.83 -3.89 17.34
CA ALA A 16 5.08 -5.05 16.50
C ALA A 16 3.73 -5.73 16.27
N GLN A 17 3.44 -6.07 15.01
CA GLN A 17 2.21 -6.80 14.72
C GLN A 17 2.33 -8.11 15.49
N GLU A 18 1.68 -8.18 16.63
CA GLU A 18 1.76 -9.35 17.48
C GLU A 18 1.20 -10.53 16.70
N VAL A 19 1.82 -11.67 16.78
CA VAL A 19 1.33 -12.94 16.19
C VAL A 19 -0.15 -13.13 16.53
N GLY A 20 -0.60 -12.62 17.69
CA GLY A 20 -2.00 -12.58 18.10
C GLY A 20 -2.94 -11.86 17.13
N GLN A 21 -2.54 -10.74 16.55
CA GLN A 21 -3.36 -10.04 15.54
C GLN A 21 -3.51 -10.86 14.27
N GLN A 22 -2.43 -11.49 13.81
CA GLN A 22 -2.47 -12.38 12.64
C GLN A 22 -3.36 -13.60 12.89
N ILE A 23 -3.33 -14.16 14.08
CA ILE A 23 -4.22 -15.27 14.49
C ILE A 23 -5.68 -14.81 14.45
N ASP A 24 -5.99 -13.62 14.96
CA ASP A 24 -7.38 -13.12 14.99
C ASP A 24 -7.89 -12.78 13.59
N GLU A 25 -7.04 -12.26 12.70
CA GLU A 25 -7.37 -12.11 11.28
C GLU A 25 -7.69 -13.46 10.64
N LYS A 26 -6.86 -14.48 10.87
CA LYS A 26 -7.08 -15.83 10.33
C LYS A 26 -8.31 -16.53 10.93
N LYS A 27 -8.64 -16.27 12.18
CA LYS A 27 -9.92 -16.71 12.76
C LYS A 27 -11.10 -16.05 12.06
N SER A 28 -11.01 -14.74 11.75
CA SER A 28 -12.03 -14.06 10.97
C SER A 28 -12.19 -14.68 9.58
N ASP A 29 -11.08 -14.94 8.89
CA ASP A 29 -11.07 -15.64 7.59
C ASP A 29 -11.73 -17.02 7.69
N TYR A 30 -11.45 -17.77 8.76
CA TYR A 30 -12.05 -19.08 9.02
C TYR A 30 -13.56 -19.00 9.21
N TYR A 31 -14.04 -18.04 10.02
CA TYR A 31 -15.48 -17.85 10.24
C TYR A 31 -16.19 -17.39 8.97
N ASN A 32 -15.56 -16.53 8.17
CA ASN A 32 -16.10 -16.11 6.88
C ASN A 32 -16.18 -17.29 5.90
N ALA A 33 -15.14 -18.09 5.78
CA ALA A 33 -15.13 -19.29 4.94
C ALA A 33 -16.21 -20.30 5.40
N ARG A 34 -16.41 -20.46 6.72
CA ARG A 34 -17.47 -21.29 7.27
C ARG A 34 -18.87 -20.73 6.95
N ALA A 35 -19.04 -19.40 7.02
CA ALA A 35 -20.31 -18.76 6.65
C ALA A 35 -20.65 -18.97 5.18
N VAL A 36 -19.64 -18.98 4.31
CA VAL A 36 -19.82 -19.33 2.87
C VAL A 36 -20.31 -20.77 2.74
N LEU A 37 -19.71 -21.72 3.46
CA LEU A 37 -20.13 -23.13 3.44
C LEU A 37 -21.61 -23.31 3.88
N THR A 38 -22.08 -22.55 4.87
CA THR A 38 -23.47 -22.66 5.33
C THR A 38 -24.50 -22.27 4.26
N LYS A 39 -24.13 -21.45 3.29
CA LYS A 39 -25.00 -21.09 2.15
C LYS A 39 -25.32 -22.30 1.25
N PHE A 40 -24.44 -23.29 1.20
CA PHE A 40 -24.59 -24.50 0.39
C PHE A 40 -25.30 -25.63 1.15
N GLN A 41 -25.19 -25.69 2.47
CA GLN A 41 -25.75 -26.79 3.29
C GLN A 41 -27.28 -26.90 3.23
N VAL A 42 -27.99 -25.84 2.87
CA VAL A 42 -29.46 -25.82 2.87
C VAL A 42 -30.06 -26.53 1.65
N LYS A 43 -29.31 -26.71 0.55
CA LYS A 43 -29.81 -27.34 -0.68
C LYS A 43 -29.43 -28.81 -0.82
N ASP A 44 -28.29 -29.22 -0.27
CA ASP A 44 -27.72 -30.55 -0.53
C ASP A 44 -28.12 -31.61 0.53
N ALA A 45 -28.89 -31.24 1.54
CA ALA A 45 -29.34 -32.20 2.57
C ALA A 45 -30.42 -33.19 2.08
N SER A 46 -30.92 -33.05 0.83
CA SER A 46 -31.97 -33.88 0.28
C SER A 46 -31.54 -34.86 -0.80
N GLU A 47 -30.29 -34.81 -1.25
CA GLU A 47 -29.75 -35.76 -2.23
C GLU A 47 -28.58 -36.53 -1.61
N GLU A 48 -28.67 -37.84 -1.56
CA GLU A 48 -27.60 -38.78 -1.28
C GLU A 48 -26.52 -38.70 -2.37
N GLY A 49 -25.73 -37.63 -2.31
CA GLY A 49 -24.66 -37.43 -3.25
C GLY A 49 -23.62 -36.47 -2.69
N ASP A 50 -22.38 -36.85 -2.83
CA ASP A 50 -21.20 -36.02 -2.74
C ASP A 50 -21.50 -34.58 -3.16
N GLY A 51 -21.47 -33.62 -2.21
CA GLY A 51 -21.76 -32.21 -2.46
C GLY A 51 -20.99 -31.65 -3.67
N SER A 52 -21.46 -30.55 -4.24
CA SER A 52 -20.86 -29.95 -5.45
C SER A 52 -19.34 -29.83 -5.33
N ASP A 53 -18.61 -29.91 -6.42
CA ASP A 53 -17.15 -29.82 -6.42
C ASP A 53 -16.68 -28.51 -5.79
N LEU A 54 -17.46 -27.43 -5.95
CA LEU A 54 -17.22 -26.17 -5.24
C LEU A 54 -17.33 -26.33 -3.73
N TYR A 55 -18.35 -27.02 -3.22
CA TYR A 55 -18.50 -27.27 -1.78
C TYR A 55 -17.33 -28.07 -1.22
N LYS A 56 -16.88 -29.13 -1.93
CA LYS A 56 -15.70 -29.91 -1.55
C LYS A 56 -14.44 -29.07 -1.53
N ASN A 57 -14.26 -28.21 -2.52
CA ASN A 57 -13.12 -27.29 -2.60
C ASN A 57 -13.14 -26.29 -1.42
N LEU A 58 -14.29 -25.64 -1.16
CA LEU A 58 -14.44 -24.70 -0.05
C LEU A 58 -14.20 -25.36 1.33
N THR A 59 -14.61 -26.63 1.48
CA THR A 59 -14.33 -27.40 2.71
C THR A 59 -12.82 -27.62 2.88
N LYS A 60 -12.10 -27.93 1.81
CA LYS A 60 -10.63 -28.06 1.84
C LYS A 60 -9.96 -26.71 2.15
N GLN A 61 -10.48 -25.60 1.57
CA GLN A 61 -9.98 -24.25 1.92
C GLN A 61 -10.14 -23.97 3.41
N ASN A 62 -11.34 -24.25 3.98
CA ASN A 62 -11.59 -24.03 5.39
C ASN A 62 -10.65 -24.87 6.28
N SER A 63 -10.40 -26.13 5.91
CA SER A 63 -9.45 -26.99 6.61
C SER A 63 -8.01 -26.43 6.51
N SER A 64 -7.62 -25.89 5.36
CA SER A 64 -6.31 -25.28 5.16
C SER A 64 -6.16 -23.99 5.99
N ILE A 65 -7.21 -23.17 6.12
CA ILE A 65 -7.21 -21.99 7.00
C ILE A 65 -7.07 -22.42 8.49
N ALA A 66 -7.71 -23.51 8.89
CA ALA A 66 -7.52 -24.07 10.24
C ALA A 66 -6.04 -24.47 10.49
N LEU A 67 -5.36 -25.04 9.49
CA LEU A 67 -3.93 -25.34 9.57
C LEU A 67 -3.07 -24.06 9.63
N GLN A 68 -3.47 -22.97 8.98
CA GLN A 68 -2.78 -21.67 9.12
C GLN A 68 -2.85 -21.18 10.58
N ILE A 69 -4.04 -21.26 11.20
CA ILE A 69 -4.23 -20.88 12.61
C ILE A 69 -3.36 -21.76 13.52
N ALA A 70 -3.34 -23.07 13.27
CA ALA A 70 -2.53 -24.00 14.06
C ALA A 70 -1.03 -23.69 13.91
N GLY A 71 -0.54 -23.44 12.68
CA GLY A 71 0.84 -23.05 12.40
C GLY A 71 1.25 -21.78 13.16
N LEU A 72 0.43 -20.73 13.13
CA LEU A 72 0.67 -19.50 13.87
C LEU A 72 0.64 -19.71 15.39
N THR A 73 -0.33 -20.48 15.89
CA THR A 73 -0.48 -20.75 17.34
C THR A 73 0.68 -21.55 17.91
N MET A 74 1.24 -22.47 17.10
CA MET A 74 2.38 -23.33 17.48
C MET A 74 3.72 -22.70 17.11
N GLU A 75 3.74 -21.48 16.58
CA GLU A 75 4.95 -20.82 16.04
C GLU A 75 5.67 -21.67 14.98
N ASN A 76 4.93 -22.54 14.29
CA ASN A 76 5.40 -23.33 13.18
C ASN A 76 5.15 -22.60 11.86
N TYR A 77 6.03 -21.66 11.54
CA TYR A 77 5.89 -20.77 10.37
C TYR A 77 5.96 -21.50 9.02
N PRO A 78 6.82 -22.53 8.82
CA PRO A 78 6.77 -23.33 7.60
C PRO A 78 5.40 -23.96 7.36
N MET A 79 4.77 -24.54 8.38
CA MET A 79 3.42 -25.08 8.28
C MET A 79 2.39 -23.98 7.92
N TYR A 80 2.53 -22.80 8.50
CA TYR A 80 1.67 -21.65 8.18
C TYR A 80 1.81 -21.23 6.71
N TYR A 81 3.05 -21.16 6.19
CA TYR A 81 3.31 -20.76 4.81
C TYR A 81 2.81 -21.80 3.81
N GLU A 82 3.06 -23.08 4.05
CA GLU A 82 2.56 -24.19 3.22
C GLU A 82 1.02 -24.21 3.18
N ALA A 83 0.37 -24.09 4.34
CA ALA A 83 -1.08 -24.05 4.41
C ALA A 83 -1.65 -22.80 3.71
N SER A 84 -0.97 -21.66 3.78
CA SER A 84 -1.39 -20.43 3.10
C SER A 84 -1.25 -20.55 1.57
N MET A 85 -0.14 -21.13 1.10
CA MET A 85 0.05 -21.44 -0.31
C MET A 85 -1.02 -22.40 -0.82
N ARG A 86 -1.29 -23.46 -0.06
CA ARG A 86 -2.33 -24.45 -0.38
C ARG A 86 -3.72 -23.84 -0.47
N THR A 87 -4.05 -22.93 0.43
CA THR A 87 -5.33 -22.19 0.37
C THR A 87 -5.45 -21.37 -0.92
N ALA A 88 -4.37 -20.72 -1.34
CA ALA A 88 -4.36 -19.94 -2.57
C ALA A 88 -4.47 -20.84 -3.83
N GLU A 89 -3.87 -22.03 -3.83
CA GLU A 89 -4.06 -23.04 -4.89
C GLU A 89 -5.51 -23.50 -4.99
N LEU A 90 -6.11 -23.88 -3.87
CA LEU A 90 -7.52 -24.31 -3.83
C LEU A 90 -8.46 -23.19 -4.30
N ARG A 91 -8.18 -21.94 -3.96
CA ARG A 91 -8.95 -20.79 -4.45
C ARG A 91 -8.79 -20.62 -5.97
N LYS A 92 -7.59 -20.83 -6.49
CA LYS A 92 -7.34 -20.79 -7.94
C LYS A 92 -8.16 -21.88 -8.66
N GLU A 93 -8.21 -23.08 -8.12
CA GLU A 93 -9.04 -24.17 -8.66
C GLU A 93 -10.53 -23.80 -8.62
N ALA A 94 -10.98 -23.13 -7.53
CA ALA A 94 -12.38 -22.76 -7.35
C ALA A 94 -12.89 -21.75 -8.38
N PHE A 95 -12.03 -20.88 -8.93
CA PHE A 95 -12.44 -19.88 -9.93
C PHE A 95 -13.05 -20.46 -11.21
N ASP A 96 -12.73 -21.69 -11.54
CA ASP A 96 -13.18 -22.37 -12.76
C ASP A 96 -14.31 -23.38 -12.47
N LEU A 97 -14.75 -23.50 -11.20
CA LEU A 97 -15.83 -24.41 -10.80
C LEU A 97 -17.20 -23.79 -11.04
N GLU A 98 -18.17 -24.65 -11.34
CA GLU A 98 -19.58 -24.28 -11.47
C GLU A 98 -20.07 -23.63 -10.16
N ASP A 99 -20.96 -22.65 -10.28
CA ASP A 99 -21.53 -21.88 -9.16
C ASP A 99 -20.56 -20.94 -8.39
N TYR A 100 -19.30 -20.78 -8.83
CA TYR A 100 -18.36 -19.87 -8.18
C TYR A 100 -18.90 -18.43 -8.07
N ASP A 101 -19.61 -17.95 -9.08
CA ASP A 101 -20.18 -16.59 -9.10
C ASP A 101 -21.11 -16.30 -7.89
N LYS A 102 -21.71 -17.35 -7.30
CA LYS A 102 -22.58 -17.19 -6.11
C LYS A 102 -21.82 -16.82 -4.84
N VAL A 103 -20.51 -17.02 -4.83
CA VAL A 103 -19.63 -16.79 -3.67
C VAL A 103 -18.47 -15.84 -3.98
N ALA A 104 -18.34 -15.38 -5.22
CA ALA A 104 -17.23 -14.56 -5.68
C ALA A 104 -17.03 -13.29 -4.84
N ASP A 105 -18.11 -12.62 -4.43
CA ASP A 105 -18.06 -11.41 -3.60
C ASP A 105 -17.56 -11.65 -2.16
N LEU A 106 -17.50 -12.90 -1.72
CA LEU A 106 -17.08 -13.28 -0.36
C LEU A 106 -15.65 -13.84 -0.31
N LEU A 107 -15.04 -14.01 -1.49
CA LEU A 107 -13.71 -14.57 -1.64
C LEU A 107 -12.75 -13.50 -2.21
N PRO A 108 -11.44 -13.63 -1.96
CA PRO A 108 -10.45 -12.75 -2.56
C PRO A 108 -10.51 -12.76 -4.09
N THR A 109 -10.22 -11.62 -4.71
CA THR A 109 -10.16 -11.49 -6.17
C THR A 109 -9.07 -12.40 -6.77
N LYS A 110 -9.18 -12.70 -8.07
CA LYS A 110 -8.15 -13.48 -8.80
C LYS A 110 -6.76 -12.86 -8.67
N LEU A 111 -6.67 -11.52 -8.75
CA LEU A 111 -5.43 -10.79 -8.59
C LEU A 111 -4.82 -10.97 -7.20
N GLU A 112 -5.63 -10.71 -6.17
CA GLU A 112 -5.22 -10.84 -4.78
C GLU A 112 -4.79 -12.28 -4.46
N ASN A 113 -5.54 -13.27 -4.94
CA ASN A 113 -5.20 -14.67 -4.75
C ASN A 113 -3.89 -15.05 -5.44
N THR A 114 -3.64 -14.53 -6.65
CA THR A 114 -2.38 -14.77 -7.37
C THR A 114 -1.20 -14.16 -6.63
N LEU A 115 -1.34 -12.93 -6.13
CA LEU A 115 -0.30 -12.27 -5.32
C LEU A 115 -0.03 -13.03 -4.02
N ASN A 116 -1.08 -13.53 -3.36
CA ASN A 116 -0.93 -14.35 -2.15
C ASN A 116 -0.23 -15.67 -2.45
N TYR A 117 -0.61 -16.35 -3.54
CA TYR A 117 0.06 -17.59 -3.96
C TYR A 117 1.56 -17.38 -4.21
N LEU A 118 1.92 -16.36 -5.01
CA LEU A 118 3.31 -16.06 -5.33
C LEU A 118 4.13 -15.70 -4.08
N TYR A 119 3.52 -14.94 -3.17
CA TYR A 119 4.15 -14.55 -1.91
C TYR A 119 4.47 -15.76 -1.02
N PHE A 120 3.47 -16.59 -0.74
CA PHE A 120 3.67 -17.76 0.11
C PHE A 120 4.54 -18.82 -0.55
N LYS A 121 4.44 -18.99 -1.87
CA LYS A 121 5.34 -19.84 -2.63
C LYS A 121 6.80 -19.42 -2.43
N GLN A 122 7.11 -18.13 -2.54
CA GLN A 122 8.47 -17.66 -2.34
C GLN A 122 8.96 -17.86 -0.89
N LEU A 123 8.06 -17.70 0.11
CA LEU A 123 8.41 -17.98 1.51
C LEU A 123 8.71 -19.47 1.75
N VAL A 124 7.94 -20.37 1.12
CA VAL A 124 8.17 -21.81 1.17
C VAL A 124 9.47 -22.17 0.45
N ASP A 125 9.67 -21.67 -0.78
CA ASP A 125 10.87 -21.95 -1.60
C ASP A 125 12.16 -21.42 -0.91
N SER A 126 12.05 -20.34 -0.13
CA SER A 126 13.17 -19.78 0.64
C SER A 126 13.36 -20.41 2.03
N GLU A 127 12.57 -21.44 2.38
CA GLU A 127 12.60 -22.12 3.68
C GLU A 127 12.56 -21.15 4.87
N LYS A 128 11.77 -20.07 4.78
CA LYS A 128 11.72 -19.04 5.82
C LYS A 128 11.17 -19.59 7.12
N GLN A 129 11.93 -19.39 8.22
CA GLN A 129 11.62 -19.96 9.54
C GLN A 129 10.90 -19.02 10.50
N GLY A 130 10.62 -17.78 10.09
CA GLY A 130 10.03 -16.78 10.98
C GLY A 130 9.23 -15.71 10.26
N ILE A 131 8.44 -14.96 11.01
CA ILE A 131 7.73 -13.77 10.54
C ILE A 131 8.62 -12.56 10.73
N SER A 132 8.51 -11.58 9.84
CA SER A 132 9.26 -10.33 9.94
C SER A 132 8.82 -9.50 11.14
N ASP A 133 9.81 -9.09 11.91
CA ASP A 133 9.59 -8.27 13.10
C ASP A 133 9.64 -6.78 12.72
N LEU A 134 8.54 -6.07 12.92
CA LEU A 134 8.43 -4.63 12.69
C LEU A 134 9.35 -3.80 13.62
N SER A 135 9.95 -4.41 14.64
CA SER A 135 10.96 -3.74 15.45
C SER A 135 12.27 -3.53 14.71
N GLN A 136 12.54 -4.30 13.65
CA GLN A 136 13.74 -4.21 12.81
C GLN A 136 13.63 -3.08 11.77
N TYR A 137 14.78 -2.65 11.25
CA TYR A 137 14.88 -1.46 10.40
C TYR A 137 14.14 -1.58 9.05
N ILE A 138 14.38 -2.63 8.28
CA ILE A 138 13.75 -2.81 6.95
C ILE A 138 12.24 -3.06 7.05
N PRO A 139 11.73 -3.98 7.90
CA PRO A 139 10.29 -4.16 8.08
C PRO A 139 9.59 -2.89 8.55
N PHE A 140 10.23 -2.10 9.43
CA PHE A 140 9.70 -0.81 9.85
C PHE A 140 9.56 0.17 8.66
N LEU A 141 10.60 0.28 7.81
CA LEU A 141 10.55 1.13 6.63
C LEU A 141 9.46 0.69 5.66
N LEU A 142 9.31 -0.61 5.41
CA LEU A 142 8.23 -1.14 4.57
C LEU A 142 6.86 -0.73 5.11
N TYR A 143 6.65 -0.91 6.41
CA TYR A 143 5.41 -0.49 7.07
C TYR A 143 5.21 1.02 6.99
N PHE A 144 6.25 1.82 7.23
CA PHE A 144 6.18 3.27 7.09
C PHE A 144 5.79 3.68 5.67
N PHE A 145 6.44 3.13 4.65
CA PHE A 145 6.14 3.46 3.25
C PHE A 145 4.73 3.00 2.85
N SER A 146 4.21 1.92 3.42
CA SER A 146 2.83 1.49 3.18
C SER A 146 1.79 2.52 3.65
N ILE A 147 2.05 3.23 4.74
CA ILE A 147 1.19 4.31 5.23
C ILE A 147 1.48 5.63 4.51
N ALA A 148 2.77 5.96 4.33
CA ALA A 148 3.19 7.19 3.68
C ALA A 148 2.72 7.29 2.22
N GLY A 149 2.51 6.14 1.56
CA GLY A 149 2.07 6.08 0.18
C GLY A 149 0.78 6.85 -0.10
N PHE A 150 -0.17 6.79 0.83
CA PHE A 150 -1.41 7.57 0.77
C PHE A 150 -1.20 9.03 1.18
N GLY A 151 -0.43 9.29 2.24
CA GLY A 151 -0.29 10.62 2.84
C GLY A 151 0.71 11.54 2.13
N TRP A 152 1.59 11.01 1.28
CA TRP A 152 2.71 11.78 0.72
C TRP A 152 2.26 12.95 -0.16
N TYR A 153 1.28 12.73 -1.04
CA TYR A 153 0.70 13.79 -1.87
C TYR A 153 0.17 14.95 -1.01
N ILE A 154 -0.61 14.62 0.02
CA ILE A 154 -1.20 15.60 0.93
C ILE A 154 -0.09 16.40 1.64
N PHE A 155 0.92 15.70 2.16
CA PHE A 155 2.05 16.34 2.84
C PHE A 155 2.80 17.33 1.94
N ILE A 156 3.10 16.94 0.70
CA ILE A 156 3.78 17.83 -0.26
C ILE A 156 2.86 18.99 -0.67
N SER A 157 1.55 18.77 -0.80
CA SER A 157 0.59 19.85 -1.11
C SER A 157 0.59 20.94 -0.04
N PHE A 158 0.65 20.58 1.24
CA PHE A 158 0.81 21.55 2.33
C PHE A 158 2.11 22.33 2.20
N TYR A 159 3.18 21.65 1.90
CA TYR A 159 4.50 22.26 1.80
C TYR A 159 4.62 23.22 0.60
N THR A 160 4.01 22.88 -0.55
CA THR A 160 4.15 23.64 -1.79
C THR A 160 3.03 24.63 -2.06
N SER A 161 1.93 24.62 -1.30
CA SER A 161 0.75 25.45 -1.52
C SER A 161 1.03 26.96 -1.53
N ALA A 162 2.09 27.41 -0.88
CA ALA A 162 2.48 28.82 -0.80
C ALA A 162 3.76 29.16 -1.58
N ILE A 163 4.24 28.29 -2.45
CA ILE A 163 5.58 28.37 -3.05
C ILE A 163 5.90 29.69 -3.79
N LEU A 164 4.88 30.34 -4.39
CA LEU A 164 5.00 31.64 -5.07
C LEU A 164 4.18 32.78 -4.41
N LEU A 165 3.45 32.52 -3.34
CA LEU A 165 2.51 33.53 -2.81
C LEU A 165 3.23 34.71 -2.19
N ASP A 166 4.31 34.50 -1.45
CA ASP A 166 5.12 35.57 -0.88
C ASP A 166 5.63 36.54 -1.97
N ASP A 167 5.85 36.02 -3.19
CA ASP A 167 6.32 36.82 -4.32
C ASP A 167 5.23 37.73 -4.89
N PHE A 168 3.98 37.29 -4.84
CA PHE A 168 2.84 38.09 -5.26
C PHE A 168 2.54 39.19 -4.26
N GLU A 169 2.77 38.97 -2.97
CA GLU A 169 2.62 39.96 -1.91
C GLU A 169 3.74 41.00 -1.95
N HIS A 170 4.95 40.59 -2.33
CA HIS A 170 6.16 41.43 -2.35
C HIS A 170 6.70 41.68 -3.77
N THR A 171 5.81 41.93 -4.71
CA THR A 171 6.18 42.13 -6.15
C THR A 171 7.19 43.24 -6.41
N SER A 172 7.24 44.27 -5.56
CA SER A 172 8.23 45.35 -5.65
C SER A 172 9.63 44.89 -5.35
N LEU A 173 9.80 43.99 -4.39
CA LEU A 173 11.09 43.39 -4.06
C LEU A 173 11.57 42.46 -5.17
N VAL A 174 10.68 41.60 -5.68
CA VAL A 174 11.01 40.65 -6.75
C VAL A 174 11.43 41.37 -8.03
N LYS A 175 10.74 42.49 -8.38
CA LYS A 175 11.10 43.31 -9.55
C LYS A 175 12.45 44.04 -9.41
N GLY A 176 12.94 44.22 -8.19
CA GLY A 176 14.22 44.83 -7.92
C GLY A 176 15.44 43.88 -8.12
N TYR A 177 15.21 42.58 -8.23
CA TYR A 177 16.29 41.62 -8.46
C TYR A 177 16.74 41.63 -9.94
N PRO A 178 18.03 41.66 -10.21
CA PRO A 178 18.60 41.64 -11.59
C PRO A 178 18.62 40.20 -12.14
N VAL A 179 17.57 39.41 -11.91
CA VAL A 179 17.47 37.99 -12.33
C VAL A 179 16.25 37.81 -13.20
N ARG A 180 16.36 37.01 -14.24
CA ARG A 180 15.23 36.68 -15.11
C ARG A 180 14.20 35.86 -14.33
N PHE A 181 12.93 36.06 -14.61
CA PHE A 181 11.81 35.41 -13.92
C PHE A 181 11.84 33.88 -13.99
N ASP A 182 12.24 33.33 -15.16
CA ASP A 182 12.43 31.90 -15.34
C ASP A 182 13.50 31.31 -14.42
N GLN A 183 14.66 31.97 -14.32
CA GLN A 183 15.74 31.57 -13.42
C GLN A 183 15.31 31.64 -11.95
N TYR A 184 14.53 32.64 -11.61
CA TYR A 184 14.01 32.80 -10.25
C TYR A 184 13.07 31.65 -9.87
N ILE A 185 12.08 31.30 -10.73
CA ILE A 185 11.19 30.17 -10.50
C ILE A 185 11.96 28.85 -10.39
N ILE A 186 12.90 28.61 -11.32
CA ILE A 186 13.74 27.40 -11.29
C ILE A 186 14.50 27.31 -9.97
N SER A 187 15.09 28.41 -9.49
CA SER A 187 15.83 28.43 -8.22
C SER A 187 14.93 28.08 -7.03
N LYS A 188 13.69 28.59 -6.99
CA LYS A 188 12.72 28.22 -5.97
C LYS A 188 12.32 26.75 -6.03
N CYS A 189 12.08 26.25 -7.25
CA CYS A 189 11.79 24.83 -7.46
C CYS A 189 12.95 23.93 -6.99
N MET A 190 14.17 24.30 -7.32
CA MET A 190 15.36 23.55 -6.89
C MET A 190 15.54 23.56 -5.38
N LEU A 191 15.28 24.71 -4.72
CA LEU A 191 15.32 24.80 -3.26
C LEU A 191 14.21 23.93 -2.63
N ALA A 192 12.98 24.04 -3.13
CA ALA A 192 11.85 23.23 -2.65
C ALA A 192 12.11 21.73 -2.84
N PHE A 193 12.66 21.35 -3.98
CA PHE A 193 13.04 19.98 -4.28
C PHE A 193 14.16 19.48 -3.33
N GLY A 194 15.14 20.33 -3.03
CA GLY A 194 16.19 20.04 -2.05
C GLY A 194 15.61 19.70 -0.67
N TYR A 195 14.60 20.45 -0.21
CA TYR A 195 13.87 20.13 1.02
C TYR A 195 13.10 18.83 0.94
N VAL A 196 12.49 18.51 -0.21
CA VAL A 196 11.81 17.21 -0.41
C VAL A 196 12.79 16.05 -0.26
N LEU A 197 13.98 16.15 -0.87
CA LEU A 197 15.04 15.15 -0.70
C LEU A 197 15.51 15.05 0.76
N ALA A 198 15.63 16.19 1.44
CA ALA A 198 15.96 16.22 2.87
C ALA A 198 14.86 15.54 3.73
N PHE A 199 13.58 15.72 3.40
CA PHE A 199 12.48 15.03 4.08
C PHE A 199 12.54 13.51 3.87
N ILE A 200 12.81 13.07 2.64
CA ILE A 200 12.99 11.64 2.35
C ILE A 200 14.19 11.08 3.13
N ALA A 201 15.34 11.76 3.11
CA ALA A 201 16.51 11.35 3.88
C ALA A 201 16.21 11.29 5.39
N LEU A 202 15.43 12.24 5.91
CA LEU A 202 15.03 12.30 7.30
C LEU A 202 14.21 11.06 7.73
N ILE A 203 13.39 10.49 6.86
CA ILE A 203 12.66 9.23 7.12
C ILE A 203 13.66 8.12 7.49
N PHE A 204 14.70 7.93 6.66
CA PHE A 204 15.72 6.91 6.90
C PHE A 204 16.52 7.17 8.17
N ILE A 205 16.89 8.44 8.42
CA ILE A 205 17.64 8.84 9.62
C ILE A 205 16.80 8.59 10.89
N CYS A 206 15.52 8.96 10.86
CA CYS A 206 14.63 8.77 12.00
C CYS A 206 14.32 7.30 12.28
N ALA A 207 14.46 6.42 11.29
CA ALA A 207 14.32 4.97 11.47
C ALA A 207 15.58 4.29 12.05
N LEU A 208 16.76 4.96 12.06
CA LEU A 208 18.03 4.37 12.53
C LEU A 208 17.98 3.73 13.93
N PRO A 209 17.22 4.24 14.92
CA PRO A 209 17.13 3.57 16.22
C PRO A 209 16.64 2.12 16.15
N ARG A 210 15.90 1.74 15.08
CA ARG A 210 15.45 0.35 14.85
C ARG A 210 16.60 -0.60 14.52
N LEU A 211 17.76 -0.10 14.14
CA LEU A 211 18.97 -0.93 13.94
C LEU A 211 19.41 -1.65 15.23
N ASN A 212 19.03 -1.15 16.40
CA ASN A 212 19.30 -1.83 17.67
C ASN A 212 18.61 -3.19 17.77
N SER A 213 17.46 -3.37 17.09
CA SER A 213 16.75 -4.64 16.99
C SER A 213 17.18 -5.47 15.77
N GLY A 214 18.06 -4.95 14.93
CA GLY A 214 18.58 -5.59 13.72
C GLY A 214 18.17 -4.88 12.42
N ILE A 215 18.85 -5.24 11.34
CA ILE A 215 18.57 -4.67 10.00
C ILE A 215 17.26 -5.24 9.43
N GLY A 216 16.96 -6.51 9.72
CA GLY A 216 15.88 -7.25 9.07
C GLY A 216 16.30 -7.86 7.73
N ASP A 217 15.38 -8.56 7.09
CA ASP A 217 15.63 -9.25 5.83
C ASP A 217 15.43 -8.31 4.64
N MET A 218 16.50 -7.98 3.93
CA MET A 218 16.47 -7.12 2.73
C MET A 218 15.84 -7.83 1.52
N THR A 219 15.81 -9.15 1.54
CA THR A 219 15.30 -9.98 0.44
C THR A 219 13.86 -10.44 0.68
N GLU A 220 13.27 -10.02 1.82
CA GLU A 220 11.89 -10.37 2.13
C GLU A 220 10.95 -10.05 0.97
N PRO A 221 10.08 -11.00 0.60
CA PRO A 221 9.16 -10.81 -0.51
C PRO A 221 8.11 -9.74 -0.19
N VAL A 222 7.88 -8.86 -1.16
CA VAL A 222 6.81 -7.85 -1.12
C VAL A 222 5.94 -8.01 -2.36
N ARG A 223 4.64 -8.05 -2.15
CA ARG A 223 3.64 -8.17 -3.21
C ARG A 223 3.54 -6.85 -3.97
N VAL A 224 3.64 -6.90 -5.30
CA VAL A 224 3.50 -5.73 -6.18
C VAL A 224 2.78 -6.10 -7.47
N PHE A 225 2.21 -5.08 -8.11
CA PHE A 225 1.64 -5.20 -9.45
C PHE A 225 2.38 -4.27 -10.40
N LEU A 226 3.07 -4.83 -11.39
CA LEU A 226 3.89 -4.09 -12.35
C LEU A 226 3.39 -4.36 -13.79
N GLY A 227 2.07 -4.25 -14.00
CA GLY A 227 1.40 -4.75 -15.18
C GLY A 227 1.01 -6.24 -15.06
N GLU A 228 1.77 -6.99 -14.27
CA GLU A 228 1.51 -8.37 -13.87
C GLU A 228 1.75 -8.55 -12.38
N PRO A 229 1.06 -9.51 -11.71
CA PRO A 229 1.34 -9.85 -10.32
C PRO A 229 2.78 -10.32 -10.16
N ALA A 230 3.55 -9.68 -9.30
CA ALA A 230 4.95 -9.98 -9.10
C ALA A 230 5.34 -9.89 -7.62
N ILE A 231 6.44 -10.56 -7.28
CA ILE A 231 7.07 -10.45 -5.97
C ILE A 231 8.45 -9.82 -6.17
N ILE A 232 8.74 -8.81 -5.38
CA ILE A 232 10.04 -8.13 -5.37
C ILE A 232 10.64 -8.15 -3.97
N SER A 233 11.95 -7.94 -3.87
CA SER A 233 12.61 -7.80 -2.56
C SER A 233 12.24 -6.49 -1.86
N SER A 234 12.28 -6.49 -0.54
CA SER A 234 12.04 -5.33 0.32
C SER A 234 12.85 -4.11 -0.09
N ILE A 235 14.14 -4.29 -0.39
CA ILE A 235 15.01 -3.18 -0.81
C ILE A 235 14.59 -2.62 -2.17
N SER A 236 14.15 -3.47 -3.10
CA SER A 236 13.64 -3.05 -4.40
C SER A 236 12.32 -2.27 -4.27
N TYR A 237 11.45 -2.70 -3.35
CA TYR A 237 10.21 -1.99 -3.03
C TYR A 237 10.50 -0.58 -2.48
N ILE A 238 11.38 -0.47 -1.48
CA ILE A 238 11.78 0.81 -0.88
C ILE A 238 12.35 1.75 -1.95
N GLY A 239 13.24 1.25 -2.81
CA GLY A 239 13.80 2.05 -3.91
C GLY A 239 12.74 2.60 -4.87
N ARG A 240 11.75 1.77 -5.23
CA ARG A 240 10.60 2.19 -6.08
C ARG A 240 9.70 3.19 -5.35
N ALA A 241 9.39 2.96 -4.07
CA ALA A 241 8.60 3.87 -3.26
C ALA A 241 9.25 5.27 -3.20
N VAL A 242 10.56 5.35 -2.95
CA VAL A 242 11.32 6.61 -2.97
C VAL A 242 11.25 7.28 -4.34
N LEU A 243 11.41 6.53 -5.44
CA LEU A 243 11.29 7.07 -6.78
C LEU A 243 9.89 7.67 -7.02
N TYR A 244 8.84 6.97 -6.64
CA TYR A 244 7.46 7.48 -6.75
C TYR A 244 7.24 8.72 -5.88
N MET A 245 7.76 8.75 -4.66
CA MET A 245 7.71 9.94 -3.79
C MET A 245 8.33 11.16 -4.48
N ILE A 246 9.46 10.98 -5.15
CA ILE A 246 10.12 12.05 -5.92
C ILE A 246 9.23 12.51 -7.09
N VAL A 247 8.70 11.57 -7.88
CA VAL A 247 7.85 11.89 -9.04
C VAL A 247 6.58 12.63 -8.60
N ILE A 248 5.89 12.14 -7.57
CA ILE A 248 4.70 12.80 -7.01
C ILE A 248 5.06 14.19 -6.50
N SER A 249 6.19 14.37 -5.81
CA SER A 249 6.61 15.67 -5.30
C SER A 249 6.85 16.70 -6.40
N VAL A 250 7.50 16.30 -7.49
CA VAL A 250 7.70 17.17 -8.65
C VAL A 250 6.36 17.54 -9.29
N PHE A 251 5.45 16.57 -9.45
CA PHE A 251 4.12 16.83 -10.00
C PHE A 251 3.33 17.83 -9.13
N VAL A 252 3.26 17.60 -7.81
CA VAL A 252 2.53 18.46 -6.87
C VAL A 252 3.13 19.87 -6.85
N MET A 253 4.45 19.99 -6.87
CA MET A 253 5.15 21.26 -6.91
C MET A 253 4.80 22.06 -8.17
N LEU A 254 4.83 21.43 -9.36
CA LEU A 254 4.44 22.08 -10.61
C LEU A 254 2.98 22.49 -10.61
N LEU A 255 2.09 21.62 -10.12
CA LEU A 255 0.67 21.93 -9.98
C LEU A 255 0.44 23.10 -9.01
N SER A 256 1.15 23.15 -7.88
CA SER A 256 1.08 24.26 -6.91
C SER A 256 1.52 25.58 -7.53
N ILE A 257 2.56 25.59 -8.37
CA ILE A 257 3.01 26.78 -9.11
C ILE A 257 1.88 27.30 -10.02
N ILE A 258 1.26 26.42 -10.81
CA ILE A 258 0.15 26.77 -11.70
C ILE A 258 -1.01 27.33 -10.89
N LEU A 259 -1.41 26.65 -9.82
CA LEU A 259 -2.51 27.09 -8.98
C LEU A 259 -2.21 28.41 -8.27
N ASN A 260 -0.98 28.64 -7.80
CA ASN A 260 -0.62 29.93 -7.17
C ASN A 260 -0.73 31.09 -8.17
N VAL A 261 -0.37 30.90 -9.44
CA VAL A 261 -0.53 31.91 -10.47
C VAL A 261 -2.01 32.23 -10.74
N LEU A 262 -2.86 31.19 -10.78
CA LEU A 262 -4.28 31.32 -11.12
C LEU A 262 -5.09 31.86 -9.94
N VAL A 263 -4.86 31.36 -8.74
CA VAL A 263 -5.74 31.58 -7.59
C VAL A 263 -5.22 32.63 -6.62
N LYS A 264 -3.89 32.76 -6.49
CA LYS A 264 -3.21 33.72 -5.59
C LYS A 264 -3.66 33.61 -4.12
N ASN A 265 -4.04 32.46 -3.67
CA ASN A 265 -4.48 32.20 -2.31
C ASN A 265 -4.06 30.80 -1.87
N MET A 266 -3.30 30.71 -0.77
CA MET A 266 -2.77 29.45 -0.23
C MET A 266 -3.89 28.46 0.13
N TYR A 267 -4.91 28.94 0.84
CA TYR A 267 -5.98 28.06 1.32
C TYR A 267 -6.79 27.47 0.17
N LEU A 268 -7.06 28.29 -0.86
CA LEU A 268 -7.78 27.82 -2.04
C LEU A 268 -6.93 26.89 -2.89
N THR A 269 -5.61 27.16 -3.02
CA THR A 269 -4.66 26.24 -3.66
C THR A 269 -4.67 24.88 -2.95
N LEU A 270 -4.56 24.87 -1.61
CA LEU A 270 -4.58 23.65 -0.83
C LEU A 270 -5.93 22.91 -0.94
N PHE A 271 -7.05 23.65 -0.91
CA PHE A 271 -8.37 23.06 -1.09
C PHE A 271 -8.56 22.41 -2.46
N ILE A 272 -8.04 23.02 -3.53
CA ILE A 272 -8.03 22.41 -4.87
C ILE A 272 -7.20 21.13 -4.88
N HIS A 273 -6.02 21.11 -4.24
CA HIS A 273 -5.22 19.88 -4.11
C HIS A 273 -6.02 18.76 -3.42
N PHE A 274 -6.76 19.06 -2.36
CA PHE A 274 -7.58 18.06 -1.68
C PHE A 274 -8.72 17.56 -2.57
N ILE A 275 -9.43 18.45 -3.27
CA ILE A 275 -10.46 18.02 -4.23
C ILE A 275 -9.85 17.07 -5.26
N LEU A 276 -8.72 17.43 -5.87
CA LEU A 276 -8.08 16.64 -6.90
C LEU A 276 -7.60 15.28 -6.39
N PHE A 277 -7.10 15.24 -5.15
CA PHE A 277 -6.65 14.00 -4.50
C PHE A 277 -7.80 13.04 -4.19
N PHE A 278 -8.91 13.57 -3.65
CA PHE A 278 -10.06 12.76 -3.27
C PHE A 278 -11.02 12.47 -4.44
N LEU A 279 -10.87 13.16 -5.57
CA LEU A 279 -11.74 13.00 -6.73
C LEU A 279 -11.84 11.54 -7.24
N PRO A 280 -10.74 10.78 -7.38
CA PRO A 280 -10.78 9.37 -7.77
C PRO A 280 -11.54 8.49 -6.78
N ILE A 281 -11.39 8.78 -5.48
CA ILE A 281 -12.00 7.99 -4.39
C ILE A 281 -13.51 8.23 -4.32
N VAL A 282 -13.94 9.49 -4.47
CA VAL A 282 -15.36 9.88 -4.33
C VAL A 282 -16.15 9.62 -5.62
N PHE A 283 -15.53 9.81 -6.77
CA PHE A 283 -16.18 9.70 -8.09
C PHE A 283 -15.44 8.71 -9.02
N PRO A 284 -15.28 7.43 -8.66
CA PRO A 284 -14.52 6.48 -9.46
C PRO A 284 -15.10 6.30 -10.87
N ARG A 285 -16.43 6.35 -11.01
CA ARG A 285 -17.11 6.26 -12.32
C ARG A 285 -16.81 7.43 -13.25
N LEU A 286 -16.65 8.64 -12.73
CA LEU A 286 -16.33 9.81 -13.53
C LEU A 286 -14.88 9.70 -14.06
N ILE A 287 -14.00 9.18 -13.25
CA ILE A 287 -12.57 9.10 -13.52
C ILE A 287 -12.22 7.91 -14.40
N SER A 288 -12.99 6.82 -14.36
CA SER A 288 -12.80 5.68 -15.27
C SER A 288 -12.94 6.05 -16.76
N ILE A 289 -13.58 7.19 -17.07
CA ILE A 289 -13.65 7.75 -18.43
C ILE A 289 -12.27 8.25 -18.91
N PHE A 290 -11.40 8.62 -17.97
CA PHE A 290 -10.05 9.14 -18.24
C PHE A 290 -8.97 8.27 -17.57
N PRO A 291 -8.65 7.10 -18.13
CA PRO A 291 -7.74 6.13 -17.49
C PRO A 291 -6.32 6.68 -17.28
N TYR A 292 -5.90 7.68 -18.07
CA TYR A 292 -4.60 8.34 -17.93
C TYR A 292 -4.63 9.58 -17.05
N ASN A 293 -5.68 9.76 -16.23
CA ASN A 293 -5.75 10.89 -15.31
C ASN A 293 -4.60 10.77 -14.28
N PRO A 294 -3.71 11.78 -14.17
CA PRO A 294 -2.58 11.72 -13.24
C PRO A 294 -3.01 11.60 -11.77
N PHE A 295 -4.23 11.99 -11.43
CA PHE A 295 -4.74 11.90 -10.07
C PHE A 295 -5.06 10.47 -9.62
N ASN A 296 -5.20 9.52 -10.55
CA ASN A 296 -5.30 8.09 -10.23
C ASN A 296 -3.97 7.53 -9.69
N PHE A 297 -2.87 8.26 -9.88
CA PHE A 297 -1.51 7.81 -9.55
C PHE A 297 -0.90 8.58 -8.36
N MET A 298 -1.75 9.15 -7.50
CA MET A 298 -1.27 9.94 -6.35
C MET A 298 -0.92 9.11 -5.12
N SER A 299 -1.49 7.90 -5.00
CA SER A 299 -1.12 6.94 -3.96
C SER A 299 -0.18 5.89 -4.57
N PHE A 300 1.09 5.91 -4.20
CA PHE A 300 2.03 4.93 -4.76
C PHE A 300 1.81 3.51 -4.23
N ASN A 301 1.15 3.34 -3.10
CA ASN A 301 0.75 2.04 -2.61
C ASN A 301 -0.26 1.37 -3.53
N ASP A 302 -1.28 2.11 -3.96
CA ASP A 302 -2.33 1.57 -4.82
C ASP A 302 -1.74 1.17 -6.19
N ILE A 303 -0.78 1.99 -6.69
CA ILE A 303 -0.05 1.67 -7.92
C ILE A 303 0.78 0.39 -7.75
N LEU A 304 1.55 0.30 -6.67
CA LEU A 304 2.44 -0.83 -6.45
C LEU A 304 1.69 -2.11 -6.07
N SER A 305 0.52 -1.99 -5.43
CA SER A 305 -0.30 -3.15 -5.06
C SER A 305 -1.22 -3.63 -6.19
N GLY A 306 -1.44 -2.80 -7.21
CA GLY A 306 -2.37 -3.11 -8.31
C GLY A 306 -3.84 -3.18 -7.86
N LEU A 307 -4.14 -2.65 -6.69
CA LEU A 307 -5.53 -2.52 -6.26
C LEU A 307 -6.21 -1.48 -7.14
N PRO A 308 -7.40 -1.77 -7.68
CA PRO A 308 -8.16 -0.78 -8.43
C PRO A 308 -8.52 0.38 -7.49
N VAL A 309 -8.15 1.57 -7.89
CA VAL A 309 -8.61 2.81 -7.26
C VAL A 309 -10.06 3.06 -7.60
#